data_a08da29fd6bf0a1c6378d46a23feaff8
#
_entry.id   a08da29fd6bf0a1c6378d46a23feaff8
#
_cell.length_a   1.000
_cell.length_b   1.000
_cell.length_c   1.000
_cell.angle_alpha   90.00
_cell.angle_beta   90.00
_cell.angle_gamma   90.00
#
_symmetry.space_group_name_H-M   'P 1'
#
loop_
_entity.id
_entity.type
_entity.pdbx_description
1 polymer ?
#
loop_
_entity_poly.entity_id
_entity_poly.type
_entity_poly.pdbx_seq_one_letter_code
_entity_poly.pdbx_strand_id
1 'polypeptide(L)'
;MWHTAIVVHGKEYFFGGGGIEWCRPGGTMMGSPGQVEDLGETEVTEELFQDYLRTQAQDRFRGDRYDLFRHNCNNFSQETALFLVGRGIPQHIIGRKHYDTFNSSVILICFRSPE
;
A
#
# COMPACT_ATOMS: atom_id res chain seq x y z
N MET A 1 4.15 10.87 -10.43
CA MET A 1 4.50 9.57 -9.80
C MET A 1 3.23 8.90 -9.27
N TRP A 2 3.07 7.64 -9.54
CA TRP A 2 1.97 6.87 -8.96
C TRP A 2 2.31 6.45 -7.54
N HIS A 3 1.37 6.67 -6.63
CA HIS A 3 1.43 6.18 -5.26
C HIS A 3 0.49 5.00 -5.13
N THR A 4 0.86 4.03 -4.33
CA THR A 4 -0.04 2.89 -4.06
C THR A 4 -0.34 2.83 -2.57
N ALA A 5 -1.53 2.32 -2.26
CA ALA A 5 -1.95 2.05 -0.90
C ALA A 5 -2.66 0.71 -0.87
N ILE A 6 -2.61 0.03 0.26
CA ILE A 6 -3.22 -1.29 0.46
C ILE A 6 -4.55 -1.12 1.17
N VAL A 7 -5.61 -1.65 0.57
CA VAL A 7 -6.93 -1.68 1.20
C VAL A 7 -7.25 -3.12 1.60
N VAL A 8 -7.35 -3.36 2.88
CA VAL A 8 -7.71 -4.67 3.44
C VAL A 8 -8.38 -4.47 4.80
N HIS A 9 -9.31 -5.31 5.15
CA HIS A 9 -10.04 -5.25 6.42
C HIS A 9 -10.69 -3.89 6.68
N GLY A 10 -11.18 -3.23 5.60
CA GLY A 10 -11.89 -1.96 5.72
C GLY A 10 -11.02 -0.73 5.95
N LYS A 11 -9.71 -0.84 5.81
CA LYS A 11 -8.77 0.27 6.03
C LYS A 11 -7.81 0.38 4.87
N GLU A 12 -7.36 1.60 4.62
CA GLU A 12 -6.34 1.90 3.61
C GLU A 12 -5.02 2.19 4.31
N TYR A 13 -3.99 1.39 4.00
CA TYR A 13 -2.66 1.49 4.63
C TYR A 13 -1.64 2.00 3.63
N PHE A 14 -0.77 2.88 4.09
CA PHE A 14 0.27 3.46 3.25
C PHE A 14 1.52 3.78 4.08
N PHE A 15 2.65 3.90 3.39
CA PHE A 15 3.93 4.20 4.01
C PHE A 15 4.43 5.55 3.53
N GLY A 16 4.83 6.38 4.47
CA GLY A 16 5.38 7.70 4.21
C GLY A 16 6.39 8.09 5.28
N GLY A 17 6.71 9.37 5.35
CA GLY A 17 7.68 9.90 6.32
C GLY A 17 7.26 9.75 7.77
N GLY A 18 5.97 9.55 8.05
CA GLY A 18 5.46 9.26 9.37
C GLY A 18 5.41 7.77 9.71
N GLY A 19 5.93 6.90 8.83
CA GLY A 19 5.86 5.46 9.00
C GLY A 19 4.63 4.87 8.31
N ILE A 20 4.15 3.74 8.83
CA ILE A 20 2.93 3.10 8.32
C ILE A 20 1.72 3.77 8.97
N GLU A 21 0.82 4.27 8.15
CA GLU A 21 -0.40 4.94 8.60
C GLU A 21 -1.61 4.33 7.91
N TRP A 22 -2.79 4.63 8.41
CA TRP A 22 -4.02 4.18 7.78
C TRP A 22 -5.09 5.26 7.83
N CYS A 23 -6.04 5.14 6.90
CA CYS A 23 -7.20 6.01 6.83
C CYS A 23 -8.40 5.21 6.31
N ARG A 24 -9.54 5.86 6.16
CA ARG A 24 -10.69 5.27 5.48
C ARG A 24 -10.32 5.04 4.01
N PRO A 25 -10.79 3.96 3.38
CA PRO A 25 -10.54 3.74 1.96
C PRO A 25 -10.96 4.95 1.13
N GLY A 26 -10.05 5.41 0.27
CA GLY A 26 -10.26 6.59 -0.54
C GLY A 26 -9.98 7.91 0.16
N GLY A 27 -9.58 7.89 1.43
CA GLY A 27 -9.36 9.10 2.22
C GLY A 27 -7.92 9.56 2.34
N THR A 28 -7.01 8.97 1.58
CA THR A 28 -5.60 9.32 1.66
C THR A 28 -5.35 10.78 1.26
N MET A 29 -4.46 11.44 2.00
CA MET A 29 -4.04 12.80 1.69
C MET A 29 -3.06 12.88 0.52
N MET A 30 -2.62 11.75 0.00
CA MET A 30 -1.66 11.69 -1.11
C MET A 30 -2.31 11.97 -2.47
N GLY A 31 -3.62 12.15 -2.50
CA GLY A 31 -4.36 12.47 -3.72
C GLY A 31 -5.64 11.67 -3.84
N SER A 32 -6.44 11.99 -4.83
CA SER A 32 -7.66 11.25 -5.12
C SER A 32 -7.33 9.88 -5.71
N PRO A 33 -8.11 8.83 -5.38
CA PRO A 33 -7.91 7.54 -6.02
C PRO A 33 -8.16 7.66 -7.53
N GLY A 34 -7.11 7.43 -8.32
CA GLY A 34 -7.23 7.44 -9.78
C GLY A 34 -7.58 6.07 -10.33
N GLN A 35 -7.35 5.02 -9.54
CA GLN A 35 -7.55 3.65 -9.99
C GLN A 35 -7.69 2.73 -8.78
N VAL A 36 -8.50 1.69 -8.92
CA VAL A 36 -8.67 0.66 -7.91
C VAL A 36 -8.38 -0.69 -8.57
N GLU A 37 -7.49 -1.47 -7.97
CA GLU A 37 -7.13 -2.80 -8.45
C GLU A 37 -7.47 -3.84 -7.38
N ASP A 38 -8.22 -4.85 -7.76
CA ASP A 38 -8.58 -5.97 -6.88
C ASP A 38 -7.62 -7.13 -7.12
N LEU A 39 -6.80 -7.45 -6.15
CA LEU A 39 -5.85 -8.56 -6.25
C LEU A 39 -6.37 -9.85 -5.61
N GLY A 40 -7.64 -9.90 -5.25
CA GLY A 40 -8.30 -11.13 -4.83
C GLY A 40 -8.45 -11.25 -3.33
N GLU A 41 -8.70 -12.47 -2.88
CA GLU A 41 -8.92 -12.77 -1.48
C GLU A 41 -7.61 -13.06 -0.76
N THR A 42 -7.53 -12.63 0.50
CA THR A 42 -6.46 -13.02 1.41
C THR A 42 -7.05 -13.81 2.56
N GLU A 43 -6.35 -14.85 2.99
CA GLU A 43 -6.72 -15.59 4.19
C GLU A 43 -6.08 -15.04 5.45
N VAL A 44 -5.26 -14.00 5.32
CA VAL A 44 -4.62 -13.35 6.46
C VAL A 44 -5.67 -12.62 7.28
N THR A 45 -5.81 -12.98 8.53
CA THR A 45 -6.76 -12.36 9.44
C THR A 45 -6.31 -10.96 9.80
N GLU A 46 -7.24 -10.12 10.26
CA GLU A 46 -6.90 -8.78 10.72
C GLU A 46 -5.87 -8.82 11.84
N GLU A 47 -5.99 -9.77 12.77
CA GLU A 47 -5.04 -9.93 13.87
C GLU A 47 -3.62 -10.22 13.38
N LEU A 48 -3.47 -11.18 12.46
CA LEU A 48 -2.18 -11.49 11.88
C LEU A 48 -1.60 -10.32 11.09
N PHE A 49 -2.47 -9.59 10.40
CA PHE A 49 -2.04 -8.42 9.65
C PHE A 49 -1.54 -7.31 10.56
N GLN A 50 -2.21 -7.08 11.68
CA GLN A 50 -1.75 -6.08 12.66
C GLN A 50 -0.38 -6.46 13.25
N ASP A 51 -0.13 -7.74 13.50
CA ASP A 51 1.18 -8.20 13.96
C ASP A 51 2.25 -7.94 12.91
N TYR A 52 1.95 -8.23 11.64
CA TYR A 52 2.84 -7.92 10.53
C TYR A 52 3.17 -6.43 10.48
N LEU A 53 2.16 -5.57 10.57
CA LEU A 53 2.36 -4.12 10.51
C LEU A 53 3.23 -3.62 11.67
N ARG A 54 3.00 -4.12 12.89
CA ARG A 54 3.82 -3.73 14.04
C ARG A 54 5.29 -4.08 13.85
N THR A 55 5.56 -5.27 13.32
CA THR A 55 6.92 -5.70 13.03
C THR A 55 7.57 -4.83 11.97
N GLN A 56 6.87 -4.55 10.88
CA GLN A 56 7.39 -3.74 9.78
C GLN A 56 7.59 -2.28 10.19
N ALA A 57 6.71 -1.75 11.02
CA ALA A 57 6.79 -0.36 11.49
C ALA A 57 8.01 -0.12 12.39
N GLN A 58 8.54 -1.17 13.00
CA GLN A 58 9.71 -1.08 13.88
C GLN A 58 11.03 -1.38 13.14
N ASP A 59 10.96 -1.81 11.89
CA ASP A 59 12.12 -2.23 11.13
C ASP A 59 12.13 -1.55 9.76
N ARG A 60 11.80 -2.28 8.70
CA ARG A 60 11.96 -1.82 7.31
C ARG A 60 11.10 -0.60 6.98
N PHE A 61 9.94 -0.47 7.59
CA PHE A 61 9.00 0.60 7.28
C PHE A 61 8.82 1.56 8.45
N ARG A 62 9.92 1.86 9.14
CA ARG A 62 9.96 3.00 10.05
C ARG A 62 9.92 4.28 9.23
N GLY A 63 9.33 5.33 9.79
CA GLY A 63 9.22 6.61 9.09
C GLY A 63 10.57 7.19 8.67
N ASP A 64 11.60 7.01 9.48
CA ASP A 64 12.94 7.51 9.19
C ASP A 64 13.67 6.73 8.08
N ARG A 65 13.09 5.63 7.62
CA ARG A 65 13.62 4.86 6.48
C ARG A 65 12.93 5.22 5.17
N TYR A 66 11.95 6.10 5.21
CA TYR A 66 11.27 6.53 4.00
C TYR A 66 12.22 7.30 3.09
N ASP A 67 12.25 6.93 1.82
CA ASP A 67 13.00 7.63 0.77
C ASP A 67 12.14 7.64 -0.48
N LEU A 68 11.80 8.82 -0.95
CA LEU A 68 10.88 9.00 -2.08
C LEU A 68 11.28 8.18 -3.32
N PHE A 69 12.58 7.99 -3.55
CA PHE A 69 13.08 7.32 -4.75
C PHE A 69 13.49 5.86 -4.51
N ARG A 70 13.83 5.48 -3.29
CA ARG A 70 14.45 4.17 -3.02
C ARG A 70 13.64 3.28 -2.11
N HIS A 71 12.82 3.86 -1.24
CA HIS A 71 12.08 3.09 -0.24
C HIS A 71 10.79 3.84 0.10
N ASN A 72 9.79 3.67 -0.74
CA ASN A 72 8.58 4.48 -0.72
C ASN A 72 7.32 3.63 -0.55
N CYS A 73 6.17 4.24 -0.76
CA CYS A 73 4.88 3.56 -0.61
C CYS A 73 4.75 2.34 -1.54
N ASN A 74 5.39 2.35 -2.70
CA ASN A 74 5.31 1.22 -3.63
C ASN A 74 6.09 0.01 -3.10
N ASN A 75 7.21 0.23 -2.42
CA ASN A 75 7.95 -0.85 -1.77
C ASN A 75 7.12 -1.48 -0.65
N PHE A 76 6.45 -0.65 0.15
CA PHE A 76 5.56 -1.14 1.19
C PHE A 76 4.39 -1.96 0.61
N SER A 77 3.74 -1.44 -0.42
CA SER A 77 2.61 -2.13 -1.05
C SER A 77 3.03 -3.47 -1.65
N GLN A 78 4.21 -3.52 -2.27
CA GLN A 78 4.75 -4.74 -2.85
C GLN A 78 5.00 -5.82 -1.78
N GLU A 79 5.70 -5.46 -0.70
CA GLU A 79 5.97 -6.37 0.40
C GLU A 79 4.70 -6.83 1.09
N THR A 80 3.76 -5.91 1.26
CA THR A 80 2.50 -6.22 1.93
C THR A 80 1.63 -7.14 1.08
N ALA A 81 1.61 -6.95 -0.25
CA ALA A 81 0.90 -7.86 -1.15
C ALA A 81 1.50 -9.27 -1.08
N LEU A 82 2.83 -9.37 -1.03
CA LEU A 82 3.51 -10.66 -0.87
C LEU A 82 3.08 -11.37 0.42
N PHE A 83 2.95 -10.62 1.51
CA PHE A 83 2.46 -11.17 2.77
C PHE A 83 1.00 -11.62 2.68
N LEU A 84 0.15 -10.81 2.05
CA LEU A 84 -1.29 -11.08 2.01
C LEU A 84 -1.69 -12.22 1.09
N VAL A 85 -1.08 -12.33 -0.09
CA VAL A 85 -1.49 -13.30 -1.10
C VAL A 85 -0.34 -14.07 -1.74
N GLY A 86 0.89 -13.89 -1.29
CA GLY A 86 2.05 -14.63 -1.79
C GLY A 86 2.53 -14.21 -3.16
N ARG A 87 2.03 -13.11 -3.70
CA ARG A 87 2.47 -12.57 -4.99
C ARG A 87 2.48 -11.05 -4.91
N GLY A 88 3.40 -10.45 -5.65
CA GLY A 88 3.53 -9.00 -5.66
C GLY A 88 2.52 -8.32 -6.57
N ILE A 89 2.58 -7.00 -6.58
CA ILE A 89 1.74 -6.18 -7.44
C ILE A 89 2.25 -6.31 -8.88
N PRO A 90 1.36 -6.54 -9.85
CA PRO A 90 1.77 -6.63 -11.26
C PRO A 90 2.55 -5.41 -11.72
N GLN A 91 3.62 -5.62 -12.45
CA GLN A 91 4.51 -4.55 -12.91
C GLN A 91 3.79 -3.53 -13.79
N HIS A 92 2.78 -3.94 -14.53
CA HIS A 92 2.02 -3.01 -15.36
C HIS A 92 1.25 -1.98 -14.54
N ILE A 93 1.07 -2.23 -13.23
CA ILE A 93 0.43 -1.28 -12.32
C ILE A 93 1.44 -0.29 -11.78
N ILE A 94 2.53 -0.79 -11.15
CA ILE A 94 3.51 0.08 -10.47
C ILE A 94 4.58 0.62 -11.41
N GLY A 95 4.78 -0.02 -12.55
CA GLY A 95 5.76 0.43 -13.55
C GLY A 95 5.24 1.51 -14.49
N ARG A 96 4.02 1.99 -14.31
CA ARG A 96 3.46 3.05 -15.15
C ARG A 96 4.24 4.35 -14.96
N LYS A 97 4.64 4.94 -16.10
CA LYS A 97 5.21 6.27 -16.08
C LYS A 97 4.09 7.28 -15.96
N HIS A 98 4.20 8.14 -14.98
CA HIS A 98 3.27 9.24 -14.82
C HIS A 98 3.97 10.51 -15.27
N TYR A 99 3.52 11.08 -16.39
CA TYR A 99 4.17 12.26 -16.99
C TYR A 99 3.69 13.56 -16.38
N ASP A 100 2.64 13.54 -15.59
CA ASP A 100 2.09 14.74 -15.00
C ASP A 100 2.51 14.84 -13.53
N THR A 101 3.49 15.69 -13.27
CA THR A 101 4.02 15.90 -11.92
C THR A 101 3.05 16.68 -11.03
N PHE A 102 2.01 17.28 -11.60
CA PHE A 102 1.03 18.05 -10.83
C PHE A 102 -0.18 17.23 -10.39
N ASN A 103 -0.42 16.10 -11.03
CA ASN A 103 -1.52 15.20 -10.70
C ASN A 103 -1.00 13.90 -10.14
N SER A 104 -0.64 13.92 -8.86
CA SER A 104 -0.35 12.68 -8.15
C SER A 104 -1.62 11.87 -8.02
N SER A 105 -1.61 10.64 -8.53
CA SER A 105 -2.73 9.72 -8.41
C SER A 105 -2.36 8.56 -7.52
N VAL A 106 -3.34 8.08 -6.78
CA VAL A 106 -3.19 6.91 -5.92
C VAL A 106 -3.87 5.72 -6.57
N ILE A 107 -3.17 4.59 -6.62
CA ILE A 107 -3.74 3.30 -6.99
C ILE A 107 -4.05 2.56 -5.71
N LEU A 108 -5.31 2.24 -5.48
CA LEU A 108 -5.72 1.44 -4.35
C LEU A 108 -5.61 -0.03 -4.72
N ILE A 109 -4.78 -0.76 -4.00
CA ILE A 109 -4.58 -2.20 -4.18
C ILE A 109 -5.42 -2.91 -3.14
N CYS A 110 -6.51 -3.53 -3.58
CA CYS A 110 -7.55 -4.03 -2.68
C CYS A 110 -7.49 -5.54 -2.54
N PHE A 111 -7.72 -6.01 -1.33
CA PHE A 111 -7.79 -7.42 -1.00
C PHE A 111 -9.10 -7.67 -0.24
N ARG A 112 -9.75 -8.79 -0.53
CA ARG A 112 -11.00 -9.18 0.10
C ARG A 112 -10.76 -10.27 1.13
N SER A 113 -11.44 -10.19 2.26
CA SER A 113 -11.49 -11.28 3.22
C SER A 113 -12.51 -12.33 2.79
N PRO A 114 -12.33 -13.61 3.11
CA PRO A 114 -13.22 -14.69 2.67
C PRO A 114 -14.49 -14.77 3.53
N GLU A 115 -15.21 -13.69 3.70
CA GLU A 115 -16.45 -13.71 4.47
C GLU A 115 -17.65 -13.32 3.61
#